data_9d789a22b5d8f0e2791d7b77a7c29a8f
#
_entry.id   9d789a22b5d8f0e2791d7b77a7c29a8f
#
_cell.length_a   1.000
_cell.length_b   1.000
_cell.length_c   1.000
_cell.angle_alpha   90.00
_cell.angle_beta   90.00
_cell.angle_gamma   90.00
#
_symmetry.space_group_name_H-M   'P 1'
#
loop_
_entity.id
_entity.type
_entity.pdbx_description
1 polymer ?
#
loop_
_entity_poly.entity_id
_entity_poly.type
_entity_poly.pdbx_seq_one_letter_code
_entity_poly.pdbx_strand_id
1 'polypeptide(L)'
;MSSPTQRSKAHLEKQGYRVAITEHWCPFSRRRKDMFNVVDLLAIREGETLAVQTTSASNVSARVKKIVESDAIADIRAAGWGFHVHGWRKGANGRYTLREIDVS
;
A
#
# COMPACT_ATOMS: atom_id res chain seq x y z
N MET A 1 -14.88 -11.88 0.29
CA MET A 1 -14.21 -11.34 -0.90
C MET A 1 -12.97 -10.56 -0.47
N SER A 2 -11.82 -10.82 -1.08
CA SER A 2 -10.61 -10.11 -0.70
C SER A 2 -10.53 -8.75 -1.40
N SER A 3 -10.15 -7.72 -0.65
CA SER A 3 -9.88 -6.39 -1.17
C SER A 3 -8.43 -6.31 -1.67
N PRO A 4 -8.05 -5.26 -2.41
CA PRO A 4 -6.63 -5.02 -2.75
C PRO A 4 -5.74 -5.03 -1.51
N THR A 5 -6.19 -4.44 -0.41
CA THR A 5 -5.44 -4.42 0.85
C THR A 5 -5.21 -5.84 1.39
N GLN A 6 -6.23 -6.67 1.40
CA GLN A 6 -6.10 -8.06 1.86
C GLN A 6 -5.20 -8.89 0.95
N ARG A 7 -5.28 -8.68 -0.37
CA ARG A 7 -4.40 -9.37 -1.34
C ARG A 7 -2.94 -8.99 -1.12
N SER A 8 -2.66 -7.71 -0.93
CA SER A 8 -1.31 -7.21 -0.68
C SER A 8 -0.77 -7.76 0.64
N LYS A 9 -1.60 -7.79 1.68
CA LYS A 9 -1.22 -8.37 2.97
C LYS A 9 -0.77 -9.82 2.80
N ALA A 10 -1.58 -10.64 2.14
CA ALA A 10 -1.26 -12.05 1.93
C ALA A 10 0.00 -12.22 1.08
N HIS A 11 0.17 -11.40 0.04
CA HIS A 11 1.34 -11.42 -0.83
C HIS A 11 2.63 -11.13 -0.05
N LEU A 12 2.60 -10.10 0.79
CA LEU A 12 3.76 -9.70 1.59
C LEU A 12 4.06 -10.72 2.70
N GLU A 13 3.05 -11.30 3.31
CA GLU A 13 3.25 -12.34 4.33
C GLU A 13 3.95 -13.56 3.74
N LYS A 14 3.65 -13.92 2.50
CA LYS A 14 4.37 -15.00 1.79
C LYS A 14 5.84 -14.69 1.57
N GLN A 15 6.19 -13.42 1.53
CA GLN A 15 7.59 -12.97 1.36
C GLN A 15 8.32 -12.83 2.70
N GLY A 16 7.69 -13.20 3.79
CA GLY A 16 8.30 -13.15 5.12
C GLY A 16 8.08 -11.88 5.91
N TYR A 17 7.23 -10.98 5.41
CA TYR A 17 6.90 -9.76 6.16
C TYR A 17 5.85 -10.01 7.23
N ARG A 18 5.98 -9.30 8.35
CA ARG A 18 4.86 -9.09 9.26
C ARG A 18 4.12 -7.84 8.79
N VAL A 19 2.82 -7.95 8.58
CA VAL A 19 2.02 -6.89 7.95
C VAL A 19 0.92 -6.41 8.88
N ALA A 20 0.79 -5.09 9.00
CA ALA A 20 -0.32 -4.44 9.68
C ALA A 20 -1.11 -3.60 8.71
N ILE A 21 -2.44 -3.64 8.81
CA ILE A 21 -3.32 -2.75 8.04
C ILE A 21 -3.38 -1.43 8.81
N THR A 22 -2.96 -0.34 8.15
CA THR A 22 -2.87 0.98 8.77
C THR A 22 -4.01 1.90 8.37
N GLU A 23 -4.82 1.53 7.37
CA GLU A 23 -6.05 2.26 7.07
C GLU A 23 -7.12 1.91 8.11
N HIS A 24 -7.93 2.89 8.48
CA HIS A 24 -8.99 2.69 9.47
C HIS A 24 -10.19 3.55 9.16
N TRP A 25 -11.36 3.09 9.64
CA TRP A 25 -12.59 3.86 9.54
C TRP A 25 -12.61 4.94 10.61
N CYS A 26 -12.90 6.18 10.20
CA CYS A 26 -13.05 7.29 11.12
C CYS A 26 -14.54 7.61 11.27
N PRO A 27 -15.16 7.37 12.45
CA PRO A 27 -16.59 7.63 12.64
C PRO A 27 -16.95 9.10 12.60
N PHE A 28 -16.04 9.99 12.92
CA PHE A 28 -16.28 11.43 12.89
C PHE A 28 -16.40 11.98 11.48
N SER A 29 -15.49 11.58 10.60
CA SER A 29 -15.48 12.01 9.20
C SER A 29 -16.26 11.05 8.29
N ARG A 30 -16.69 9.91 8.80
CA ARG A 30 -17.41 8.86 8.08
C ARG A 30 -16.68 8.41 6.82
N ARG A 31 -15.36 8.23 6.91
CA ARG A 31 -14.54 7.76 5.81
C ARG A 31 -13.32 7.01 6.34
N ARG A 32 -12.70 6.25 5.47
CA ARG A 32 -11.44 5.58 5.80
C ARG A 32 -10.30 6.58 5.75
N LYS A 33 -9.37 6.41 6.69
CA LYS A 33 -8.14 7.21 6.75
C LYS A 33 -6.94 6.29 6.71
N ASP A 34 -5.98 6.66 5.88
CA ASP A 34 -4.70 5.97 5.77
C ASP A 34 -3.68 6.62 6.70
N MET A 35 -2.70 5.85 7.17
CA MET A 35 -1.61 6.40 7.96
C MET A 35 -0.85 7.42 7.12
N PHE A 36 -0.63 8.61 7.66
CA PHE A 36 -0.03 9.76 6.95
C PHE A 36 -0.77 10.11 5.65
N ASN A 37 -2.02 9.68 5.51
CA ASN A 37 -2.86 9.85 4.32
C ASN A 37 -2.34 9.12 3.07
N VAL A 38 -1.33 8.28 3.17
CA VAL A 38 -0.74 7.58 2.02
C VAL A 38 -0.40 6.11 2.27
N VAL A 39 -0.43 5.63 3.52
CA VAL A 39 -0.01 4.26 3.84
C VAL A 39 -1.21 3.41 4.23
N ASP A 40 -1.52 2.40 3.43
CA ASP A 40 -2.59 1.43 3.71
C ASP A 40 -2.11 0.24 4.51
N LEU A 41 -0.86 -0.19 4.29
CA LEU A 41 -0.22 -1.30 4.97
C LEU A 41 1.19 -0.92 5.39
N LEU A 42 1.60 -1.43 6.54
CA LEU A 42 3.00 -1.36 6.97
C LEU A 42 3.53 -2.78 7.13
N ALA A 43 4.61 -3.10 6.44
CA ALA A 43 5.21 -4.42 6.44
C ALA A 43 6.64 -4.33 6.97
N ILE A 44 6.98 -5.23 7.88
CA ILE A 44 8.33 -5.29 8.43
C ILE A 44 8.90 -6.69 8.32
N ARG A 45 10.20 -6.77 8.10
CA ARG A 45 11.00 -7.97 8.27
C ARG A 45 12.42 -7.52 8.61
N GLU A 46 13.30 -8.46 8.91
CA GLU A 46 14.64 -8.12 9.38
C GLU A 46 15.31 -7.11 8.44
N GLY A 47 15.69 -5.97 9.00
CA GLY A 47 16.37 -4.91 8.26
C GLY A 47 15.52 -4.09 7.32
N GLU A 48 14.21 -4.34 7.24
CA GLU A 48 13.34 -3.66 6.29
C GLU A 48 12.05 -3.15 6.91
N THR A 49 11.66 -1.94 6.51
CA THR A 49 10.32 -1.39 6.78
C THR A 49 9.76 -0.93 5.45
N LEU A 50 8.62 -1.47 5.05
CA LEU A 50 7.99 -1.19 3.76
C LEU A 50 6.58 -0.64 3.99
N ALA A 51 6.35 0.59 3.51
CA ALA A 51 5.01 1.17 3.44
C ALA A 51 4.39 0.81 2.08
N VAL A 52 3.10 0.52 2.08
CA VAL A 52 2.41 0.10 0.86
C VAL A 52 1.08 0.83 0.75
N GLN A 53 0.81 1.38 -0.42
CA GLN A 53 -0.53 1.83 -0.79
C GLN A 53 -1.12 0.87 -1.80
N THR A 54 -2.37 0.46 -1.56
CA THR A 54 -3.05 -0.53 -2.39
C THR A 54 -4.18 0.11 -3.19
N THR A 55 -4.35 -0.34 -4.42
CA THR A 55 -5.39 0.15 -5.31
C THR A 55 -5.64 -0.85 -6.44
N SER A 56 -6.50 -0.50 -7.38
CA SER A 56 -6.62 -1.24 -8.64
C SER A 56 -5.52 -0.81 -9.60
N ALA A 57 -5.15 -1.68 -10.54
CA ALA A 57 -4.08 -1.38 -11.50
C ALA A 57 -4.34 -0.11 -12.31
N SER A 58 -5.61 0.19 -12.59
CA SER A 58 -5.99 1.40 -13.36
C SER A 58 -5.74 2.70 -12.59
N ASN A 59 -5.62 2.65 -11.27
CA ASN A 59 -5.43 3.83 -10.43
C ASN A 59 -3.98 4.03 -9.96
N VAL A 60 -3.06 3.18 -10.40
CA VAL A 60 -1.67 3.24 -9.94
C VAL A 60 -1.03 4.60 -10.18
N SER A 61 -1.18 5.16 -11.39
CA SER A 61 -0.57 6.45 -11.72
C SER A 61 -1.08 7.58 -10.84
N ALA A 62 -2.38 7.61 -10.56
CA ALA A 62 -2.97 8.61 -9.67
C ALA A 62 -2.45 8.46 -8.24
N ARG A 63 -2.26 7.24 -7.77
CA ARG A 63 -1.73 6.98 -6.43
C ARG A 63 -0.26 7.35 -6.30
N VAL A 64 0.53 7.05 -7.32
CA VAL A 64 1.94 7.49 -7.35
C VAL A 64 2.03 9.01 -7.26
N LYS A 65 1.22 9.72 -8.04
CA LYS A 65 1.18 11.19 -7.98
C LYS A 65 0.82 11.69 -6.60
N LYS A 66 -0.22 11.12 -5.98
CA LYS A 66 -0.66 11.47 -4.63
C LYS A 66 0.48 11.30 -3.61
N ILE A 67 1.22 10.21 -3.70
CA ILE A 67 2.32 9.90 -2.79
C ILE A 67 3.47 10.88 -2.97
N VAL A 68 3.88 11.11 -4.22
CA VAL A 68 5.00 12.02 -4.53
C VAL A 68 4.70 13.45 -4.11
N GLU A 69 3.44 13.87 -4.17
CA GLU A 69 3.00 15.20 -3.77
C GLU A 69 2.69 15.31 -2.27
N SER A 70 2.71 14.20 -1.54
CA SER A 70 2.44 14.20 -0.10
C SER A 70 3.59 14.84 0.66
N ASP A 71 3.27 15.64 1.68
CA ASP A 71 4.27 16.21 2.57
C ASP A 71 4.95 15.15 3.45
N ALA A 72 4.33 13.98 3.62
CA ALA A 72 4.89 12.89 4.40
C ALA A 72 5.98 12.09 3.68
N ILE A 73 6.05 12.16 2.33
CA ILE A 73 6.96 11.29 1.58
C ILE A 73 8.43 11.56 1.88
N ALA A 74 8.79 12.82 2.08
CA ALA A 74 10.17 13.19 2.42
C ALA A 74 10.60 12.58 3.75
N ASP A 75 9.73 12.63 4.75
CA ASP A 75 10.00 12.04 6.07
C ASP A 75 10.06 10.53 6.02
N ILE A 76 9.19 9.90 5.24
CA ILE A 76 9.18 8.44 5.05
C ILE A 76 10.49 7.99 4.42
N ARG A 77 10.95 8.69 3.40
CA ARG A 77 12.24 8.41 2.74
C ARG A 77 13.41 8.66 3.67
N ALA A 78 13.38 9.74 4.44
CA ALA A 78 14.44 10.07 5.39
C ALA A 78 14.54 9.03 6.52
N ALA A 79 13.43 8.40 6.88
CA ALA A 79 13.40 7.33 7.87
C ALA A 79 13.94 6.00 7.32
N GLY A 80 14.26 5.94 6.03
CA GLY A 80 14.80 4.73 5.41
C GLY A 80 13.75 3.69 5.06
N TRP A 81 12.48 4.05 5.04
CA TRP A 81 11.41 3.12 4.65
C TRP A 81 11.37 2.96 3.13
N GLY A 82 11.11 1.73 2.68
CA GLY A 82 10.66 1.51 1.31
C GLY A 82 9.20 1.93 1.17
N PHE A 83 8.79 2.28 -0.04
CA PHE A 83 7.40 2.60 -0.33
C PHE A 83 7.02 2.05 -1.70
N HIS A 84 6.01 1.17 -1.71
CA HIS A 84 5.51 0.56 -2.95
C HIS A 84 4.03 0.85 -3.13
N VAL A 85 3.61 0.99 -4.39
CA VAL A 85 2.19 1.01 -4.76
C VAL A 85 1.84 -0.35 -5.34
N HIS A 86 0.83 -0.98 -4.79
CA HIS A 86 0.31 -2.26 -5.28
C HIS A 86 -1.00 -2.04 -6.02
N GLY A 87 -0.96 -2.24 -7.34
CA GLY A 87 -2.15 -2.18 -8.18
C GLY A 87 -2.58 -3.59 -8.60
N TRP A 88 -3.78 -3.98 -8.22
CA TRP A 88 -4.32 -5.30 -8.52
C TRP A 88 -5.26 -5.26 -9.71
N ARG A 89 -5.07 -6.19 -10.63
CA ARG A 89 -5.90 -6.33 -11.82
C ARG A 89 -6.47 -7.74 -11.87
N LYS A 90 -7.77 -7.82 -12.08
CA LYS A 90 -8.45 -9.10 -12.31
C LYS A 90 -8.32 -9.47 -13.79
N GLY A 91 -7.72 -10.63 -14.07
CA GLY A 91 -7.61 -11.16 -15.42
C GLY A 91 -8.88 -11.81 -15.91
N ALA A 92 -8.92 -12.12 -17.21
CA ALA A 92 -10.06 -12.78 -17.85
C ALA A 92 -10.40 -14.15 -17.24
N ASN A 93 -9.39 -14.82 -16.67
CA ASN A 93 -9.55 -16.11 -16.00
C ASN A 93 -9.96 -15.99 -14.53
N GLY A 94 -10.27 -14.79 -14.05
CA GLY A 94 -10.64 -14.53 -12.67
C GLY A 94 -9.47 -14.44 -11.71
N ARG A 95 -8.24 -14.61 -12.17
CA ARG A 95 -7.04 -14.48 -11.34
C ARG A 95 -6.59 -13.03 -11.28
N TYR A 96 -6.06 -12.65 -10.10
CA TYR A 96 -5.54 -11.31 -9.90
C TYR A 96 -4.03 -11.29 -10.16
N THR A 97 -3.58 -10.24 -10.85
CA THR A 97 -2.16 -9.97 -11.06
C THR A 97 -1.79 -8.67 -10.36
N LEU A 98 -0.55 -8.60 -9.87
CA LEU A 98 -0.03 -7.44 -9.16
C LEU A 98 0.85 -6.59 -10.06
N ARG A 99 0.56 -5.30 -10.11
CA ARG A 99 1.47 -4.28 -10.64
C ARG A 99 2.08 -3.56 -9.45
N GLU A 100 3.38 -3.68 -9.28
CA GLU A 100 4.09 -3.08 -8.16
C GLU A 100 5.01 -1.98 -8.65
N ILE A 101 4.88 -0.78 -8.07
CA ILE A 101 5.71 0.37 -8.38
C ILE A 101 6.46 0.78 -7.13
N ASP A 102 7.78 0.86 -7.23
CA ASP A 102 8.64 1.34 -6.15
C ASP A 102 8.75 2.85 -6.23
N VAL A 103 8.30 3.54 -5.18
CA VAL A 103 8.38 5.01 -5.06
C VAL A 103 9.25 5.43 -3.87
N SER A 104 10.08 4.53 -3.41
CA SER A 104 11.01 4.76 -2.28
C SER A 104 11.93 5.95 -2.49
#